data_9f831f51885b61e5e2c7a644d9ad310c
#
_entry.id   9f831f51885b61e5e2c7a644d9ad310c
#
_cell.length_a   1.000
_cell.length_b   1.000
_cell.length_c   1.000
_cell.angle_alpha   90.00
_cell.angle_beta   90.00
_cell.angle_gamma   90.00
#
_symmetry.space_group_name_H-M   'P 1'
#
loop_
_entity.id
_entity.type
_entity.pdbx_description
1 polymer ?
#
loop_
_entity_poly.entity_id
_entity_poly.type
_entity_poly.pdbx_seq_one_letter_code
_entity_poly.pdbx_strand_id
1 'polypeptide(L)'
;MAKEGFLVGEALVGEEPEIAHIDLIIGRKEGPVGQAFANSLSQPRVGHTAILAVVRPNLPVKPATLIVPKVTIKDLEGAELIFGPAQSAVAKAVADAVDEGVIPRAMVEDLVVIVSVFIHPRGKDYQRVYRYNYAATKLAVKRAMEGFPGIDVVLEEKPKAAHEMIGFRINNLELPPYLGVELVFDDWRRVEGILRSLPRKDG
;
A
#
# COMPACT_ATOMS: atom_id res chain seq x y z
N MET A 1 -11.35 5.77 -18.26
CA MET A 1 -11.32 4.76 -17.19
C MET A 1 -11.31 3.38 -17.82
N ALA A 2 -10.49 2.47 -17.31
CA ALA A 2 -10.43 1.10 -17.81
C ALA A 2 -11.83 0.47 -17.76
N LYS A 3 -12.29 -0.09 -18.88
CA LYS A 3 -13.65 -0.63 -19.02
C LYS A 3 -13.94 -1.81 -18.09
N GLU A 4 -12.91 -2.51 -17.64
CA GLU A 4 -12.98 -3.68 -16.74
C GLU A 4 -11.68 -3.77 -15.98
N GLY A 5 -11.62 -3.26 -14.76
CA GLY A 5 -10.40 -3.33 -13.99
C GLY A 5 -10.44 -2.50 -12.71
N PHE A 6 -9.32 -2.46 -12.08
CA PHE A 6 -9.06 -1.62 -10.93
C PHE A 6 -7.83 -0.74 -11.20
N LEU A 7 -7.73 0.35 -10.47
CA LEU A 7 -6.60 1.27 -10.49
C LEU A 7 -5.72 0.97 -9.29
N VAL A 8 -4.41 1.08 -9.48
CA VAL A 8 -3.41 0.83 -8.43
C VAL A 8 -2.63 2.10 -8.19
N GLY A 9 -2.41 2.45 -6.93
CA GLY A 9 -1.54 3.55 -6.54
C GLY A 9 -0.65 3.14 -5.38
N GLU A 10 0.58 3.63 -5.44
CA GLU A 10 1.59 3.41 -4.40
C GLU A 10 2.26 4.73 -4.07
N ALA A 11 2.59 4.95 -2.78
CA ALA A 11 3.41 6.08 -2.36
C ALA A 11 4.13 5.79 -1.04
N LEU A 12 5.40 6.17 -1.00
CA LEU A 12 6.23 6.20 0.19
C LEU A 12 6.54 7.65 0.52
N VAL A 13 6.25 8.09 1.75
CA VAL A 13 6.43 9.49 2.18
C VAL A 13 6.96 9.54 3.60
N GLY A 14 7.91 10.46 3.84
CA GLY A 14 8.45 10.75 5.15
C GLY A 14 9.73 10.00 5.46
N GLU A 15 10.10 10.01 6.73
CA GLU A 15 11.34 9.43 7.26
C GLU A 15 11.02 8.50 8.42
N GLU A 16 11.88 7.50 8.64
CA GLU A 16 11.80 6.63 9.80
C GLU A 16 11.89 7.42 11.13
N PRO A 17 11.20 6.97 12.18
CA PRO A 17 10.35 5.78 12.23
C PRO A 17 8.87 6.05 11.85
N GLU A 18 8.47 7.25 11.46
CA GLU A 18 7.08 7.58 11.13
C GLU A 18 6.77 7.49 9.63
N ILE A 19 7.70 6.96 8.83
CA ILE A 19 7.52 6.78 7.37
C ILE A 19 6.18 6.11 7.05
N ALA A 20 5.47 6.65 6.08
CA ALA A 20 4.21 6.08 5.59
C ALA A 20 4.41 5.43 4.23
N HIS A 21 4.01 4.19 4.11
CA HIS A 21 3.94 3.48 2.83
C HIS A 21 2.50 3.02 2.58
N ILE A 22 1.91 3.58 1.56
CA ILE A 22 0.54 3.32 1.13
C ILE A 22 0.55 2.57 -0.19
N ASP A 23 -0.12 1.40 -0.22
CA ASP A 23 -0.62 0.81 -1.45
C ASP A 23 -2.13 0.89 -1.45
N LEU A 24 -2.73 1.22 -2.57
CA LEU A 24 -4.17 1.22 -2.68
C LEU A 24 -4.66 0.68 -4.02
N ILE A 25 -5.88 0.19 -3.98
CA ILE A 25 -6.66 -0.18 -5.16
C ILE A 25 -7.99 0.56 -5.14
N ILE A 26 -8.38 1.07 -6.30
CA ILE A 26 -9.68 1.73 -6.52
C ILE A 26 -10.42 0.95 -7.60
N GLY A 27 -11.67 0.59 -7.35
CA GLY A 27 -12.48 -0.12 -8.33
C GLY A 27 -13.97 -0.02 -8.05
N ARG A 28 -14.77 -0.60 -8.96
CA ARG A 28 -16.23 -0.60 -8.81
C ARG A 28 -16.71 -1.53 -7.71
N LYS A 29 -17.83 -1.17 -7.06
CA LYS A 29 -18.49 -2.01 -6.04
C LYS A 29 -18.90 -3.38 -6.61
N GLU A 30 -19.35 -3.44 -7.86
CA GLU A 30 -19.75 -4.67 -8.54
C GLU A 30 -18.56 -5.46 -9.11
N GLY A 31 -17.35 -4.93 -8.99
CA GLY A 31 -16.13 -5.55 -9.53
C GLY A 31 -15.32 -6.33 -8.50
N PRO A 32 -14.13 -6.78 -8.89
CA PRO A 32 -13.26 -7.57 -8.01
C PRO A 32 -12.84 -6.80 -6.74
N VAL A 33 -12.70 -5.47 -6.80
CA VAL A 33 -12.36 -4.64 -5.64
C VAL A 33 -13.51 -4.57 -4.66
N GLY A 34 -14.76 -4.49 -5.14
CA GLY A 34 -15.95 -4.55 -4.29
C GLY A 34 -16.10 -5.89 -3.57
N GLN A 35 -15.79 -7.00 -4.25
CA GLN A 35 -15.77 -8.32 -3.62
C GLN A 35 -14.68 -8.41 -2.55
N ALA A 36 -13.46 -7.94 -2.86
CA ALA A 36 -12.36 -7.89 -1.90
C ALA A 36 -12.68 -7.01 -0.69
N PHE A 37 -13.33 -5.86 -0.91
CA PHE A 37 -13.80 -4.95 0.14
C PHE A 37 -14.77 -5.65 1.09
N ALA A 38 -15.81 -6.26 0.55
CA ALA A 38 -16.82 -6.97 1.34
C ALA A 38 -16.21 -8.14 2.13
N ASN A 39 -15.36 -8.93 1.50
CA ASN A 39 -14.66 -10.05 2.14
C ASN A 39 -13.73 -9.57 3.27
N SER A 40 -12.95 -8.52 3.03
CA SER A 40 -12.01 -8.01 4.04
C SER A 40 -12.73 -7.42 5.26
N LEU A 41 -13.89 -6.77 5.04
CA LEU A 41 -14.69 -6.21 6.13
C LEU A 41 -15.42 -7.29 6.93
N SER A 42 -15.92 -8.35 6.27
CA SER A 42 -16.69 -9.42 6.91
C SER A 42 -15.84 -10.55 7.51
N GLN A 43 -14.55 -10.63 7.16
CA GLN A 43 -13.65 -11.68 7.60
C GLN A 43 -12.40 -11.11 8.29
N PRO A 44 -12.51 -10.62 9.54
CA PRO A 44 -11.39 -10.04 10.25
C PRO A 44 -10.30 -11.08 10.46
N ARG A 45 -9.04 -10.65 10.27
CA ARG A 45 -7.85 -11.47 10.51
C ARG A 45 -7.07 -10.94 11.70
N VAL A 46 -6.59 -11.82 12.55
CA VAL A 46 -5.79 -11.44 13.73
C VAL A 46 -4.60 -10.58 13.31
N GLY A 47 -4.48 -9.40 13.92
CA GLY A 47 -3.41 -8.42 13.64
C GLY A 47 -3.52 -7.65 12.33
N HIS A 48 -4.51 -7.98 11.48
CA HIS A 48 -4.76 -7.32 10.19
C HIS A 48 -6.25 -7.01 10.00
N THR A 49 -6.95 -6.70 11.09
CA THR A 49 -8.36 -6.35 11.03
C THR A 49 -8.56 -5.10 10.19
N ALA A 50 -9.33 -5.25 9.12
CA ALA A 50 -9.69 -4.13 8.28
C ALA A 50 -10.72 -3.22 8.97
N ILE A 51 -10.59 -1.92 8.79
CA ILE A 51 -11.50 -0.91 9.34
C ILE A 51 -11.99 0.04 8.27
N LEU A 52 -13.21 0.54 8.43
CA LEU A 52 -13.71 1.62 7.59
C LEU A 52 -13.01 2.94 7.91
N ALA A 53 -12.57 3.65 6.90
CA ALA A 53 -12.13 5.03 7.05
C ALA A 53 -13.34 5.94 7.31
N VAL A 54 -13.28 6.69 8.40
CA VAL A 54 -14.34 7.62 8.80
C VAL A 54 -13.78 9.02 8.99
N VAL A 55 -14.48 10.03 8.52
CA VAL A 55 -14.13 11.45 8.77
C VAL A 55 -14.30 11.77 10.26
N ARG A 56 -15.31 11.19 10.87
CA ARG A 56 -15.58 11.15 12.32
C ARG A 56 -16.50 9.98 12.63
N PRO A 57 -16.69 9.59 13.87
CA PRO A 57 -17.68 8.57 14.23
C PRO A 57 -19.04 8.82 13.57
N ASN A 58 -19.62 7.78 13.01
CA ASN A 58 -20.89 7.80 12.26
C ASN A 58 -20.86 8.55 10.92
N LEU A 59 -19.68 8.89 10.40
CA LEU A 59 -19.53 9.55 9.09
C LEU A 59 -18.41 8.88 8.29
N PRO A 60 -18.67 7.74 7.63
CA PRO A 60 -17.70 7.10 6.74
C PRO A 60 -17.38 8.01 5.55
N VAL A 61 -16.13 7.96 5.09
CA VAL A 61 -15.70 8.70 3.90
C VAL A 61 -16.30 8.10 2.63
N LYS A 62 -16.43 8.90 1.59
CA LYS A 62 -16.84 8.47 0.24
C LYS A 62 -15.77 8.83 -0.79
N PRO A 63 -15.45 7.91 -1.72
CA PRO A 63 -15.93 6.52 -1.84
C PRO A 63 -15.71 5.74 -0.55
N ALA A 64 -16.52 4.70 -0.30
CA ALA A 64 -16.31 3.82 0.85
C ALA A 64 -14.90 3.27 0.82
N THR A 65 -14.14 3.53 1.89
CA THR A 65 -12.71 3.23 1.96
C THR A 65 -12.42 2.29 3.12
N LEU A 66 -11.68 1.23 2.84
CA LEU A 66 -11.25 0.24 3.81
C LEU A 66 -9.75 0.38 4.04
N ILE A 67 -9.32 0.38 5.29
CA ILE A 67 -7.92 0.40 5.69
C ILE A 67 -7.53 -1.00 6.14
N VAL A 68 -6.42 -1.50 5.60
CA VAL A 68 -5.84 -2.80 5.95
C VAL A 68 -4.40 -2.57 6.43
N PRO A 69 -4.05 -2.96 7.67
CA PRO A 69 -2.67 -2.87 8.13
C PRO A 69 -1.75 -3.80 7.33
N LYS A 70 -0.61 -3.30 6.81
CA LYS A 70 0.40 -4.11 6.11
C LYS A 70 1.21 -5.00 7.06
N VAL A 71 1.37 -4.58 8.30
CA VAL A 71 2.11 -5.31 9.33
C VAL A 71 1.14 -5.84 10.39
N THR A 72 1.50 -6.95 11.02
CA THR A 72 0.71 -7.49 12.12
C THR A 72 0.73 -6.54 13.31
N ILE A 73 -0.42 -6.03 13.69
CA ILE A 73 -0.58 -5.25 14.93
C ILE A 73 -0.51 -6.21 16.10
N LYS A 74 0.49 -6.01 16.96
CA LYS A 74 0.81 -6.93 18.09
C LYS A 74 0.41 -6.37 19.44
N ASP A 75 0.25 -5.06 19.54
CA ASP A 75 0.05 -4.34 20.80
C ASP A 75 -0.93 -3.17 20.64
N LEU A 76 -1.26 -2.54 21.75
CA LEU A 76 -2.19 -1.42 21.78
C LEU A 76 -1.60 -0.16 21.14
N GLU A 77 -0.30 0.08 21.30
CA GLU A 77 0.38 1.25 20.71
C GLU A 77 0.29 1.24 19.17
N GLY A 78 0.57 0.10 18.55
CA GLY A 78 0.38 -0.07 17.10
C GLY A 78 -1.08 0.06 16.67
N ALA A 79 -2.02 -0.44 17.48
CA ALA A 79 -3.45 -0.27 17.22
C ALA A 79 -3.88 1.20 17.27
N GLU A 80 -3.41 1.95 18.26
CA GLU A 80 -3.71 3.38 18.40
C GLU A 80 -3.20 4.20 17.21
N LEU A 81 -2.02 3.88 16.67
CA LEU A 81 -1.48 4.58 15.51
C LEU A 81 -2.31 4.31 14.24
N ILE A 82 -2.78 3.07 14.05
CA ILE A 82 -3.64 2.71 12.90
C ILE A 82 -5.05 3.30 13.06
N PHE A 83 -5.70 3.10 14.20
CA PHE A 83 -7.09 3.49 14.40
C PHE A 83 -7.26 5.00 14.67
N GLY A 84 -6.20 5.67 15.07
CA GLY A 84 -6.16 7.11 15.31
C GLY A 84 -5.63 7.91 14.12
N PRO A 85 -4.35 8.32 14.15
CA PRO A 85 -3.80 9.26 13.19
C PRO A 85 -3.78 8.72 11.75
N ALA A 86 -3.46 7.46 11.52
CA ALA A 86 -3.42 6.91 10.16
C ALA A 86 -4.83 6.83 9.55
N GLN A 87 -5.80 6.32 10.29
CA GLN A 87 -7.21 6.28 9.86
C GLN A 87 -7.74 7.68 9.51
N SER A 88 -7.51 8.65 10.38
CA SER A 88 -7.96 10.02 10.18
C SER A 88 -7.29 10.67 8.96
N ALA A 89 -6.01 10.39 8.75
CA ALA A 89 -5.23 10.85 7.61
C ALA A 89 -5.77 10.28 6.29
N VAL A 90 -6.01 8.98 6.22
CA VAL A 90 -6.58 8.30 5.04
C VAL A 90 -7.97 8.87 4.72
N ALA A 91 -8.86 8.96 5.71
CA ALA A 91 -10.20 9.47 5.51
C ALA A 91 -10.19 10.90 4.97
N LYS A 92 -9.37 11.79 5.57
CA LYS A 92 -9.24 13.16 5.08
C LYS A 92 -8.64 13.23 3.67
N ALA A 93 -7.60 12.44 3.39
CA ALA A 93 -6.96 12.42 2.09
C ALA A 93 -7.92 11.99 0.96
N VAL A 94 -8.74 10.97 1.20
CA VAL A 94 -9.77 10.54 0.24
C VAL A 94 -10.85 11.60 0.06
N ALA A 95 -11.32 12.23 1.15
CA ALA A 95 -12.30 13.31 1.07
C ALA A 95 -11.77 14.51 0.27
N ASP A 96 -10.53 14.93 0.54
CA ASP A 96 -9.87 16.02 -0.19
C ASP A 96 -9.65 15.66 -1.67
N ALA A 97 -9.32 14.39 -1.99
CA ALA A 97 -9.19 13.95 -3.37
C ALA A 97 -10.51 14.04 -4.15
N VAL A 98 -11.66 13.86 -3.49
CA VAL A 98 -12.99 14.09 -4.08
C VAL A 98 -13.26 15.59 -4.21
N ASP A 99 -12.95 16.37 -3.20
CA ASP A 99 -13.19 17.83 -3.22
C ASP A 99 -12.37 18.55 -4.29
N GLU A 100 -11.13 18.13 -4.49
CA GLU A 100 -10.23 18.62 -5.53
C GLU A 100 -10.52 18.06 -6.93
N GLY A 101 -11.48 17.13 -7.06
CA GLY A 101 -11.88 16.53 -8.34
C GLY A 101 -10.94 15.44 -8.86
N VAL A 102 -9.94 15.01 -8.10
CA VAL A 102 -9.07 13.86 -8.45
C VAL A 102 -9.92 12.59 -8.54
N ILE A 103 -10.81 12.37 -7.57
CA ILE A 103 -11.87 11.37 -7.68
C ILE A 103 -13.16 12.11 -8.07
N PRO A 104 -13.77 11.81 -9.23
CA PRO A 104 -14.99 12.50 -9.66
C PRO A 104 -16.15 12.28 -8.68
N ARG A 105 -16.81 13.36 -8.24
CA ARG A 105 -17.95 13.30 -7.31
C ARG A 105 -19.08 12.39 -7.81
N ALA A 106 -19.32 12.35 -9.11
CA ALA A 106 -20.35 11.49 -9.71
C ALA A 106 -20.08 9.99 -9.54
N MET A 107 -18.87 9.60 -9.14
CA MET A 107 -18.45 8.19 -9.04
C MET A 107 -18.33 7.70 -7.60
N VAL A 108 -18.48 8.56 -6.60
CA VAL A 108 -18.18 8.19 -5.19
C VAL A 108 -19.11 7.10 -4.64
N GLU A 109 -20.29 6.93 -5.21
CA GLU A 109 -21.23 5.88 -4.81
C GLU A 109 -20.98 4.54 -5.54
N ASP A 110 -20.29 4.57 -6.69
CA ASP A 110 -20.02 3.40 -7.50
C ASP A 110 -18.65 2.78 -7.20
N LEU A 111 -17.74 3.56 -6.59
CA LEU A 111 -16.40 3.14 -6.27
C LEU A 111 -16.24 2.69 -4.82
N VAL A 112 -15.26 1.83 -4.62
CA VAL A 112 -14.67 1.52 -3.32
C VAL A 112 -13.14 1.64 -3.40
N VAL A 113 -12.53 1.92 -2.26
CA VAL A 113 -11.08 2.04 -2.12
C VAL A 113 -10.61 1.08 -1.02
N ILE A 114 -9.56 0.32 -1.27
CA ILE A 114 -8.86 -0.44 -0.24
C ILE A 114 -7.47 0.15 -0.13
N VAL A 115 -7.09 0.57 1.07
CA VAL A 115 -5.82 1.21 1.39
C VAL A 115 -5.03 0.32 2.33
N SER A 116 -3.91 -0.19 1.89
CA SER A 116 -2.95 -0.89 2.75
C SER A 116 -2.01 0.11 3.39
N VAL A 117 -1.98 0.14 4.72
CA VAL A 117 -1.22 1.12 5.51
C VAL A 117 -0.08 0.43 6.24
N PHE A 118 1.13 0.93 6.05
CA PHE A 118 2.28 0.54 6.85
C PHE A 118 2.47 1.50 8.02
N ILE A 119 2.60 0.95 9.22
CA ILE A 119 3.06 1.65 10.41
C ILE A 119 4.36 0.99 10.88
N HIS A 120 5.40 1.78 10.98
CA HIS A 120 6.67 1.28 11.48
C HIS A 120 6.56 0.92 12.97
N PRO A 121 7.07 -0.24 13.41
CA PRO A 121 6.93 -0.70 14.81
C PRO A 121 7.54 0.23 15.87
N ARG A 122 8.43 1.13 15.47
CA ARG A 122 9.07 2.14 16.35
C ARG A 122 8.44 3.53 16.24
N GLY A 123 7.43 3.70 15.37
CA GLY A 123 6.74 4.98 15.21
C GLY A 123 5.98 5.36 16.48
N LYS A 124 6.06 6.64 16.90
CA LYS A 124 5.44 7.17 18.13
C LYS A 124 4.87 8.57 17.97
N ASP A 125 5.32 9.31 16.95
CA ASP A 125 4.84 10.67 16.70
C ASP A 125 3.53 10.66 15.91
N TYR A 126 2.41 10.78 16.62
CA TYR A 126 1.06 10.80 16.05
C TYR A 126 0.88 11.87 14.97
N GLN A 127 1.53 13.04 15.11
CA GLN A 127 1.40 14.11 14.13
C GLN A 127 2.16 13.81 12.84
N ARG A 128 3.35 13.19 12.95
CA ARG A 128 4.10 12.75 11.78
C ARG A 128 3.40 11.59 11.08
N VAL A 129 2.93 10.60 11.85
CA VAL A 129 2.13 9.49 11.30
C VAL A 129 0.92 10.04 10.54
N TYR A 130 0.19 10.99 11.10
CA TYR A 130 -0.93 11.64 10.40
C TYR A 130 -0.47 12.33 9.11
N ARG A 131 0.53 13.22 9.19
CA ARG A 131 0.98 14.02 8.04
C ARG A 131 1.51 13.15 6.91
N TYR A 132 2.32 12.15 7.22
CA TYR A 132 2.92 11.28 6.22
C TYR A 132 1.89 10.35 5.58
N ASN A 133 0.99 9.76 6.36
CA ASN A 133 -0.10 8.96 5.81
C ASN A 133 -1.07 9.78 4.97
N TYR A 134 -1.37 11.02 5.36
CA TYR A 134 -2.17 11.94 4.55
C TYR A 134 -1.50 12.22 3.19
N ALA A 135 -0.23 12.63 3.20
CA ALA A 135 0.51 12.93 1.98
C ALA A 135 0.68 11.70 1.09
N ALA A 136 1.02 10.54 1.67
CA ALA A 136 1.15 9.29 0.94
C ALA A 136 -0.18 8.85 0.31
N THR A 137 -1.29 8.93 1.05
CA THR A 137 -2.62 8.58 0.52
C THR A 137 -3.03 9.51 -0.61
N LYS A 138 -2.85 10.83 -0.46
CA LYS A 138 -3.13 11.81 -1.53
C LYS A 138 -2.35 11.49 -2.80
N LEU A 139 -1.05 11.22 -2.65
CA LEU A 139 -0.17 10.91 -3.77
C LEU A 139 -0.55 9.57 -4.43
N ALA A 140 -0.83 8.53 -3.65
CA ALA A 140 -1.23 7.23 -4.15
C ALA A 140 -2.57 7.29 -4.90
N VAL A 141 -3.57 8.02 -4.37
CA VAL A 141 -4.86 8.25 -5.07
C VAL A 141 -4.63 8.97 -6.39
N LYS A 142 -3.84 10.04 -6.40
CA LYS A 142 -3.52 10.77 -7.62
C LYS A 142 -2.87 9.86 -8.66
N ARG A 143 -1.83 9.11 -8.29
CA ARG A 143 -1.14 8.15 -9.16
C ARG A 143 -2.09 7.09 -9.72
N ALA A 144 -2.95 6.52 -8.88
CA ALA A 144 -3.95 5.56 -9.32
C ALA A 144 -4.87 6.14 -10.37
N MET A 145 -5.41 7.33 -10.15
CA MET A 145 -6.36 7.99 -11.06
C MET A 145 -5.71 8.44 -12.37
N GLU A 146 -4.42 8.79 -12.35
CA GLU A 146 -3.63 9.15 -13.53
C GLU A 146 -3.06 7.94 -14.28
N GLY A 147 -3.12 6.74 -13.71
CA GLY A 147 -2.51 5.52 -14.26
C GLY A 147 -0.97 5.55 -14.22
N PHE A 148 -0.41 6.24 -13.23
CA PHE A 148 1.04 6.33 -13.03
C PHE A 148 1.55 5.17 -12.15
N PRO A 149 2.75 4.59 -12.47
CA PRO A 149 3.62 4.91 -13.58
C PRO A 149 3.17 4.28 -14.92
N GLY A 150 3.42 4.98 -16.03
CA GLY A 150 3.35 4.37 -17.34
C GLY A 150 4.48 3.35 -17.54
N ILE A 151 4.29 2.39 -18.47
CA ILE A 151 5.28 1.31 -18.68
C ILE A 151 6.66 1.82 -19.05
N ASP A 152 6.77 2.90 -19.81
CA ASP A 152 8.06 3.47 -20.22
C ASP A 152 8.87 3.95 -19.03
N VAL A 153 8.22 4.61 -18.05
CA VAL A 153 8.86 5.04 -16.79
C VAL A 153 9.39 3.84 -16.01
N VAL A 154 8.59 2.75 -15.92
CA VAL A 154 9.01 1.54 -15.22
C VAL A 154 10.23 0.90 -15.89
N LEU A 155 10.25 0.86 -17.22
CA LEU A 155 11.36 0.27 -17.98
C LEU A 155 12.63 1.14 -17.89
N GLU A 156 12.50 2.46 -17.84
CA GLU A 156 13.63 3.38 -17.65
C GLU A 156 14.23 3.25 -16.24
N GLU A 157 13.39 3.18 -15.20
CA GLU A 157 13.82 3.13 -13.81
C GLU A 157 14.21 1.73 -13.31
N LYS A 158 13.90 0.65 -14.06
CA LYS A 158 14.20 -0.73 -13.63
C LYS A 158 15.65 -1.01 -13.22
N PRO A 159 16.69 -0.34 -13.78
CA PRO A 159 18.08 -0.55 -13.33
C PRO A 159 18.34 -0.04 -11.91
N LYS A 160 17.48 0.88 -11.42
CA LYS A 160 17.57 1.47 -10.07
C LYS A 160 16.61 0.79 -9.09
N ALA A 161 16.06 -0.39 -9.46
CA ALA A 161 15.08 -1.07 -8.63
C ALA A 161 15.62 -1.29 -7.21
N ALA A 162 15.00 -0.65 -6.24
CA ALA A 162 15.32 -0.73 -4.83
C ALA A 162 14.06 -0.44 -3.99
N HIS A 163 13.99 -1.01 -2.80
CA HIS A 163 12.95 -0.69 -1.84
C HIS A 163 13.59 -0.38 -0.49
N GLU A 164 13.47 0.85 -0.04
CA GLU A 164 14.18 1.36 1.14
C GLU A 164 13.49 1.03 2.48
N MET A 165 12.38 0.32 2.46
CA MET A 165 11.70 -0.02 3.71
C MET A 165 12.48 -1.03 4.53
N ILE A 166 12.68 -0.71 5.81
CA ILE A 166 13.29 -1.59 6.83
C ILE A 166 14.77 -1.93 6.52
N GLY A 167 15.51 -0.96 5.97
CA GLY A 167 16.94 -1.15 5.70
C GLY A 167 17.25 -2.20 4.63
N PHE A 168 16.26 -2.59 3.85
CA PHE A 168 16.42 -3.54 2.77
C PHE A 168 16.99 -2.82 1.55
N ARG A 169 18.32 -2.86 1.40
CA ARG A 169 19.01 -2.48 0.16
C ARG A 169 19.36 -3.76 -0.59
N ILE A 170 18.97 -3.85 -1.86
CA ILE A 170 19.30 -5.00 -2.72
C ILE A 170 20.80 -5.23 -2.83
N ASN A 171 21.59 -4.16 -2.70
CA ASN A 171 23.07 -4.22 -2.66
C ASN A 171 23.64 -5.03 -1.48
N ASN A 172 22.84 -5.32 -0.45
CA ASN A 172 23.22 -6.10 0.73
C ASN A 172 22.28 -7.30 0.91
N LEU A 173 21.81 -7.90 -0.19
CA LEU A 173 21.02 -9.12 -0.12
C LEU A 173 21.89 -10.24 0.44
N GLU A 174 21.91 -10.37 1.76
CA GLU A 174 22.40 -11.58 2.41
C GLU A 174 21.42 -12.70 2.09
N LEU A 175 21.75 -13.50 1.11
CA LEU A 175 21.05 -14.74 0.89
C LEU A 175 21.13 -15.61 2.13
N PRO A 176 20.09 -16.41 2.43
CA PRO A 176 20.14 -17.35 3.52
C PRO A 176 21.45 -18.15 3.46
N PRO A 177 22.11 -18.43 4.59
CA PRO A 177 23.47 -18.99 4.63
C PRO A 177 23.65 -20.31 3.89
N TYR A 178 22.55 -21.01 3.58
CA TYR A 178 22.58 -22.26 2.83
C TYR A 178 22.80 -22.09 1.30
N LEU A 179 22.76 -20.88 0.77
CA LEU A 179 22.99 -20.65 -0.67
C LEU A 179 24.43 -20.26 -1.01
N GLY A 180 25.23 -19.80 -0.04
CA GLY A 180 26.67 -19.56 -0.18
C GLY A 180 27.10 -18.67 -1.35
N VAL A 181 26.20 -17.83 -1.89
CA VAL A 181 26.43 -17.04 -3.11
C VAL A 181 26.15 -15.58 -2.82
N GLU A 182 27.17 -14.76 -3.01
CA GLU A 182 27.02 -13.31 -3.06
C GLU A 182 26.47 -12.93 -4.44
N LEU A 183 25.18 -12.54 -4.51
CA LEU A 183 24.58 -12.09 -5.77
C LEU A 183 24.82 -10.58 -5.95
N VAL A 184 25.71 -10.26 -6.86
CA VAL A 184 25.77 -8.92 -7.47
C VAL A 184 24.80 -8.94 -8.64
N PHE A 185 23.71 -8.15 -8.57
CA PHE A 185 22.61 -8.18 -9.52
C PHE A 185 22.87 -7.54 -10.88
N ASP A 186 24.12 -7.34 -11.27
CA ASP A 186 24.46 -6.82 -12.61
C ASP A 186 24.37 -7.87 -13.73
N ASP A 187 24.21 -9.16 -13.40
CA ASP A 187 24.09 -10.22 -14.41
C ASP A 187 22.84 -11.08 -14.20
N TRP A 188 21.73 -10.62 -14.74
CA TRP A 188 20.44 -11.32 -14.72
C TRP A 188 20.51 -12.76 -15.30
N ARG A 189 21.43 -13.01 -16.26
CA ARG A 189 21.62 -14.34 -16.85
C ARG A 189 22.19 -15.34 -15.82
N ARG A 190 22.96 -14.85 -14.88
CA ARG A 190 23.54 -15.68 -13.80
C ARG A 190 22.46 -16.08 -12.79
N VAL A 191 21.53 -15.15 -12.46
CA VAL A 191 20.38 -15.42 -11.61
C VAL A 191 19.45 -16.46 -12.28
N GLU A 192 19.19 -16.33 -13.55
CA GLU A 192 18.37 -17.30 -14.30
C GLU A 192 19.01 -18.70 -14.36
N GLY A 193 20.34 -18.77 -14.46
CA GLY A 193 21.07 -20.04 -14.39
C GLY A 193 20.94 -20.72 -13.04
N ILE A 194 21.02 -19.95 -11.94
CA ILE A 194 20.85 -20.46 -10.56
C ILE A 194 19.41 -20.95 -10.36
N LEU A 195 18.41 -20.17 -10.75
CA LEU A 195 17.00 -20.54 -10.63
C LEU A 195 16.64 -21.82 -11.38
N ARG A 196 17.26 -22.04 -12.55
CA ARG A 196 17.09 -23.28 -13.33
C ARG A 196 17.77 -24.51 -12.72
N SER A 197 18.79 -24.31 -11.88
CA SER A 197 19.54 -25.38 -11.23
C SER A 197 18.92 -25.84 -9.89
N LEU A 198 17.96 -25.11 -9.36
CA LEU A 198 17.27 -25.49 -8.13
C LEU A 198 16.39 -26.73 -8.35
N PRO A 199 16.43 -27.73 -7.48
CA PRO A 199 15.56 -28.91 -7.59
C PRO A 199 14.10 -28.45 -7.53
N ARG A 200 13.34 -28.80 -8.58
CA ARG A 200 11.89 -28.65 -8.56
C ARG A 200 11.35 -29.55 -7.43
N LYS A 201 10.67 -28.95 -6.46
CA LYS A 201 9.84 -29.72 -5.53
C LYS A 201 8.65 -30.20 -6.36
N ASP A 202 8.75 -31.43 -6.86
CA ASP A 202 7.60 -32.15 -7.38
C ASP A 202 6.67 -32.42 -6.20
N GLY A 203 5.38 -32.06 -6.39
CA GLY A 203 4.26 -31.88 -5.55
C GLY A 203 3.86 -32.85 -4.47
#